data_ad1444e81d0f0cbb0f8170a50a02a37c
#
_entry.id   ad1444e81d0f0cbb0f8170a50a02a37c
#
_cell.length_a   1.000
_cell.length_b   1.000
_cell.length_c   1.000
_cell.angle_alpha   90.00
_cell.angle_beta   90.00
_cell.angle_gamma   90.00
#
_symmetry.space_group_name_H-M   'P 1'
#
loop_
_entity.id
_entity.type
_entity.pdbx_description
1 polymer ?
#
loop_
_entity_poly.entity_id
_entity_poly.type
_entity_poly.pdbx_seq_one_letter_code
_entity_poly.pdbx_strand_id
1 'polypeptide(L)'
;MLPDQANDLRKLVLRAGRGGGLNDAPPPKIVVVAGGKGGVGTTTVALNLSVALAREGRRTVLVDADFAGPDVAGLCRIDEQYGAADVLAGRRTVHEVLQRGPGGIQVLPASRGLTDPSDCTPQAQERLIAQLEGLGPHADFVLLDVGSGTGRTMRRFWEAADAVLLVTHPDTVAVMDAYAAVKLVCQDNPLRGRILSLANCVPDAEAAADVHGRLDRACRRFLALKVSAAGELPFDPSVPRAAAEQHPFLLESPAGPAAAGMNRLAIEVPRLVEAESPLHTHFRRRAE
;
A
#
# COMPACT_ATOMS: atom_id res chain seq x y z
N MET A 1 17.14 12.91 26.15
CA MET A 1 16.11 13.62 25.36
C MET A 1 16.51 13.48 23.90
N LEU A 2 15.91 12.53 23.16
CA LEU A 2 16.16 12.38 21.72
C LEU A 2 15.48 13.55 20.99
N PRO A 3 16.11 14.17 19.99
CA PRO A 3 15.52 15.27 19.26
C PRO A 3 14.25 14.78 18.54
N ASP A 4 13.21 15.59 18.65
CA ASP A 4 11.90 15.38 18.03
C ASP A 4 12.02 15.55 16.50
N GLN A 5 12.31 14.45 15.80
CA GLN A 5 12.49 14.45 14.34
C GLN A 5 11.21 14.83 13.59
N ALA A 6 10.02 14.64 14.19
CA ALA A 6 8.78 15.14 13.61
C ALA A 6 8.75 16.68 13.62
N ASN A 7 9.29 17.30 14.67
CA ASN A 7 9.44 18.74 14.75
C ASN A 7 10.54 19.26 13.81
N ASP A 8 11.59 18.49 13.62
CA ASP A 8 12.65 18.82 12.67
C ASP A 8 12.18 18.64 11.21
N LEU A 9 11.36 17.64 10.94
CA LEU A 9 10.69 17.48 9.63
C LEU A 9 9.73 18.64 9.35
N ARG A 10 8.91 19.05 10.34
CA ARG A 10 8.03 20.23 10.23
C ARG A 10 8.82 21.51 9.97
N LYS A 11 9.95 21.69 10.65
CA LYS A 11 10.84 22.84 10.44
C LYS A 11 11.52 22.83 9.06
N LEU A 12 11.90 21.65 8.55
CA LEU A 12 12.47 21.49 7.20
C LEU A 12 11.44 21.81 6.12
N VAL A 13 10.22 21.34 6.25
CA VAL A 13 9.12 21.63 5.31
C VAL A 13 8.75 23.12 5.32
N LEU A 14 8.68 23.75 6.49
CA LEU A 14 8.44 25.20 6.60
C LEU A 14 9.59 26.05 6.02
N ARG A 15 10.83 25.54 6.04
CA ARG A 15 11.98 26.18 5.38
C ARG A 15 11.99 25.97 3.86
N ALA A 16 11.57 24.80 3.38
CA ALA A 16 11.48 24.48 1.96
C ALA A 16 10.40 25.28 1.22
N GLY A 17 9.32 25.66 1.89
CA GLY A 17 8.28 26.54 1.34
C GLY A 17 8.73 28.00 1.11
N ARG A 18 9.98 28.35 1.47
CA ARG A 18 10.53 29.71 1.35
C ARG A 18 11.75 29.87 0.43
N GLY A 19 12.23 28.82 -0.22
CA GLY A 19 13.41 28.95 -1.10
C GLY A 19 13.67 27.72 -1.95
N GLY A 20 13.77 27.91 -3.25
CA GLY A 20 13.94 26.85 -4.26
C GLY A 20 15.08 25.87 -3.96
N GLY A 21 14.86 24.60 -4.30
CA GLY A 21 15.88 23.55 -4.32
C GLY A 21 15.47 22.18 -3.79
N LEU A 22 14.32 22.01 -3.12
CA LEU A 22 13.85 20.72 -2.61
C LEU A 22 12.75 20.06 -3.49
N ASN A 23 12.30 20.73 -4.54
CA ASN A 23 11.23 20.23 -5.42
C ASN A 23 11.69 19.28 -6.54
N ASP A 24 12.99 18.98 -6.66
CA ASP A 24 13.53 18.13 -7.73
C ASP A 24 13.59 16.64 -7.35
N ALA A 25 13.20 16.25 -6.15
CA ALA A 25 13.13 14.82 -5.81
C ALA A 25 11.97 14.14 -6.55
N PRO A 26 12.19 12.97 -7.17
CA PRO A 26 11.11 12.25 -7.84
C PRO A 26 10.01 11.90 -6.83
N PRO A 27 8.74 11.82 -7.28
CA PRO A 27 7.66 11.39 -6.42
C PRO A 27 7.92 9.96 -5.89
N PRO A 28 7.43 9.64 -4.69
CA PRO A 28 7.58 8.30 -4.14
C PRO A 28 6.81 7.29 -5.00
N LYS A 29 7.21 6.03 -4.96
CA LYS A 29 6.44 4.96 -5.57
C LYS A 29 5.21 4.65 -4.74
N ILE A 30 4.03 4.74 -5.35
CA ILE A 30 2.76 4.42 -4.71
C ILE A 30 2.40 2.97 -4.98
N VAL A 31 2.31 2.18 -3.91
CA VAL A 31 1.89 0.78 -3.97
C VAL A 31 0.58 0.62 -3.19
N VAL A 32 -0.49 0.31 -3.89
CA VAL A 32 -1.76 -0.04 -3.26
C VAL A 32 -1.70 -1.50 -2.81
N VAL A 33 -2.03 -1.78 -1.55
CA VAL A 33 -2.22 -3.13 -1.03
C VAL A 33 -3.71 -3.37 -0.87
N ALA A 34 -4.23 -4.37 -1.58
CA ALA A 34 -5.66 -4.63 -1.68
C ALA A 34 -5.97 -6.12 -1.59
N GLY A 35 -7.16 -6.46 -1.12
CA GLY A 35 -7.72 -7.81 -1.15
C GLY A 35 -9.02 -7.89 -1.95
N GLY A 36 -9.32 -9.04 -2.52
CA GLY A 36 -10.62 -9.28 -3.16
C GLY A 36 -11.75 -9.48 -2.16
N LYS A 37 -11.43 -9.93 -0.94
CA LYS A 37 -12.37 -10.15 0.18
C LYS A 37 -11.73 -9.80 1.53
N GLY A 38 -12.55 -9.62 2.56
CA GLY A 38 -12.08 -9.41 3.92
C GLY A 38 -11.34 -10.62 4.49
N GLY A 39 -10.40 -10.37 5.40
CA GLY A 39 -9.68 -11.41 6.13
C GLY A 39 -8.53 -12.07 5.36
N VAL A 40 -8.17 -11.63 4.15
CA VAL A 40 -6.99 -12.16 3.44
C VAL A 40 -5.67 -11.60 3.95
N GLY A 41 -5.69 -10.71 4.94
CA GLY A 41 -4.49 -10.17 5.59
C GLY A 41 -3.91 -8.92 4.95
N THR A 42 -4.72 -8.14 4.24
CA THR A 42 -4.30 -6.92 3.52
C THR A 42 -3.54 -5.96 4.42
N THR A 43 -4.14 -5.54 5.54
CA THR A 43 -3.55 -4.62 6.52
C THR A 43 -2.28 -5.18 7.16
N THR A 44 -2.30 -6.47 7.52
CA THR A 44 -1.12 -7.15 8.06
C THR A 44 0.04 -7.15 7.07
N VAL A 45 -0.24 -7.40 5.79
CA VAL A 45 0.76 -7.35 4.71
C VAL A 45 1.25 -5.92 4.51
N ALA A 46 0.36 -4.93 4.40
CA ALA A 46 0.72 -3.54 4.19
C ALA A 46 1.66 -3.02 5.30
N LEU A 47 1.31 -3.28 6.57
CA LEU A 47 2.12 -2.88 7.72
C LEU A 47 3.51 -3.56 7.70
N ASN A 48 3.54 -4.88 7.56
CA ASN A 48 4.81 -5.61 7.66
C ASN A 48 5.71 -5.41 6.43
N LEU A 49 5.13 -5.21 5.22
CA LEU A 49 5.90 -4.82 4.04
C LEU A 49 6.48 -3.42 4.20
N SER A 50 5.73 -2.48 4.79
CA SER A 50 6.26 -1.14 5.09
C SER A 50 7.46 -1.20 6.02
N VAL A 51 7.37 -2.00 7.10
CA VAL A 51 8.48 -2.22 8.04
C VAL A 51 9.66 -2.92 7.35
N ALA A 52 9.40 -3.91 6.49
CA ALA A 52 10.45 -4.61 5.76
C ALA A 52 11.21 -3.68 4.80
N LEU A 53 10.48 -2.84 4.04
CA LEU A 53 11.09 -1.82 3.16
C LEU A 53 11.95 -0.82 3.96
N ALA A 54 11.47 -0.38 5.13
CA ALA A 54 12.24 0.51 5.99
C ALA A 54 13.54 -0.16 6.50
N ARG A 55 13.51 -1.46 6.80
CA ARG A 55 14.71 -2.24 7.17
C ARG A 55 15.70 -2.39 6.02
N GLU A 56 15.22 -2.39 4.78
CA GLU A 56 16.05 -2.33 3.55
C GLU A 56 16.55 -0.90 3.23
N GLY A 57 16.34 0.06 4.15
CA GLY A 57 16.81 1.44 4.01
C GLY A 57 15.91 2.34 3.16
N ARG A 58 14.71 1.90 2.80
CA ARG A 58 13.74 2.70 2.04
C ARG A 58 12.89 3.56 2.99
N ARG A 59 12.83 4.86 2.75
CA ARG A 59 11.93 5.77 3.49
C ARG A 59 10.49 5.42 3.12
N THR A 60 9.72 4.92 4.07
CA THR A 60 8.41 4.33 3.79
C THR A 60 7.31 5.01 4.59
N VAL A 61 6.22 5.33 3.91
CA VAL A 61 4.97 5.81 4.50
C VAL A 61 3.89 4.74 4.31
N LEU A 62 3.22 4.36 5.38
CA LEU A 62 2.01 3.55 5.37
C LEU A 62 0.79 4.45 5.53
N VAL A 63 -0.17 4.34 4.63
CA VAL A 63 -1.44 5.07 4.66
C VAL A 63 -2.58 4.09 4.87
N ASP A 64 -3.36 4.31 5.91
CA ASP A 64 -4.63 3.60 6.11
C ASP A 64 -5.71 4.30 5.28
N ALA A 65 -6.13 3.68 4.21
CA ALA A 65 -7.19 4.12 3.31
C ALA A 65 -8.40 3.17 3.35
N ASP A 66 -8.43 2.19 4.27
CA ASP A 66 -9.62 1.40 4.57
C ASP A 66 -10.53 2.16 5.55
N PHE A 67 -11.31 3.08 5.03
CA PHE A 67 -12.23 3.89 5.85
C PHE A 67 -13.43 3.10 6.40
N ALA A 68 -13.63 1.87 5.95
CA ALA A 68 -14.72 1.00 6.41
C ALA A 68 -14.32 0.17 7.64
N GLY A 69 -13.06 -0.22 7.72
CA GLY A 69 -12.52 -1.02 8.82
C GLY A 69 -11.07 -0.65 9.12
N PRO A 70 -10.80 0.58 9.61
CA PRO A 70 -9.45 1.03 9.84
C PRO A 70 -8.80 0.27 11.01
N ASP A 71 -7.68 -0.37 10.75
CA ASP A 71 -6.98 -1.22 11.72
C ASP A 71 -5.50 -0.81 11.94
N VAL A 72 -4.93 0.01 11.04
CA VAL A 72 -3.50 0.34 11.07
C VAL A 72 -3.11 1.07 12.35
N ALA A 73 -3.94 2.01 12.83
CA ALA A 73 -3.65 2.76 14.05
C ALA A 73 -3.52 1.85 15.26
N GLY A 74 -4.45 0.89 15.39
CA GLY A 74 -4.43 -0.12 16.47
C GLY A 74 -3.20 -1.01 16.39
N LEU A 75 -2.88 -1.54 15.21
CA LEU A 75 -1.71 -2.41 15.00
C LEU A 75 -0.36 -1.69 15.18
N CYS A 76 -0.35 -0.37 15.01
CA CYS A 76 0.84 0.47 15.20
C CYS A 76 0.91 1.12 16.59
N ARG A 77 -0.13 1.00 17.42
CA ARG A 77 -0.27 1.69 18.71
C ARG A 77 -0.04 3.20 18.61
N ILE A 78 -0.66 3.82 17.60
CA ILE A 78 -0.57 5.27 17.37
C ILE A 78 -1.93 5.94 17.60
N ASP A 79 -1.92 7.27 17.78
CA ASP A 79 -3.14 8.04 17.91
C ASP A 79 -3.87 8.14 16.56
N GLU A 80 -5.19 8.02 16.59
CA GLU A 80 -6.07 8.15 15.42
C GLU A 80 -6.96 9.41 15.48
N GLN A 81 -6.60 10.39 16.30
CA GLN A 81 -7.38 11.62 16.43
C GLN A 81 -7.48 12.36 15.09
N TYR A 82 -6.40 12.38 14.32
CA TYR A 82 -6.35 12.96 12.97
C TYR A 82 -5.70 11.98 12.00
N GLY A 83 -6.14 12.00 10.74
CA GLY A 83 -5.64 11.06 9.74
C GLY A 83 -6.09 11.39 8.31
N ALA A 84 -6.13 10.38 7.47
CA ALA A 84 -6.46 10.49 6.05
C ALA A 84 -7.86 11.07 5.80
N ALA A 85 -8.84 10.80 6.66
CA ALA A 85 -10.16 11.39 6.57
C ALA A 85 -10.13 12.92 6.73
N ASP A 86 -9.26 13.46 7.59
CA ASP A 86 -9.10 14.91 7.75
C ASP A 86 -8.43 15.56 6.55
N VAL A 87 -7.51 14.83 5.91
CA VAL A 87 -6.88 15.28 4.66
C VAL A 87 -7.89 15.28 3.52
N LEU A 88 -8.69 14.23 3.38
CA LEU A 88 -9.77 14.16 2.39
C LEU A 88 -10.78 15.29 2.55
N ALA A 89 -11.19 15.60 3.78
CA ALA A 89 -12.09 16.70 4.10
C ALA A 89 -11.43 18.09 3.94
N GLY A 90 -10.13 18.17 3.66
CA GLY A 90 -9.40 19.43 3.52
C GLY A 90 -9.15 20.16 4.85
N ARG A 91 -9.34 19.50 6.00
CA ARG A 91 -9.11 20.09 7.32
C ARG A 91 -7.64 20.09 7.73
N ARG A 92 -6.85 19.17 7.18
CA ARG A 92 -5.42 18.98 7.47
C ARG A 92 -4.67 18.63 6.20
N THR A 93 -3.35 18.80 6.25
CA THR A 93 -2.43 18.29 5.24
C THR A 93 -1.83 16.95 5.69
N VAL A 94 -1.31 16.15 4.74
CA VAL A 94 -0.61 14.90 5.04
C VAL A 94 0.51 15.12 6.04
N HIS A 95 1.32 16.18 5.87
CA HIS A 95 2.43 16.51 6.78
C HIS A 95 2.01 16.81 8.23
N GLU A 96 0.80 17.34 8.42
CA GLU A 96 0.30 17.67 9.77
C GLU A 96 -0.17 16.43 10.54
N VAL A 97 -0.52 15.36 9.84
CA VAL A 97 -1.14 14.16 10.43
C VAL A 97 -0.25 12.91 10.37
N LEU A 98 0.87 12.95 9.63
CA LEU A 98 1.86 11.89 9.64
C LEU A 98 2.44 11.66 11.04
N GLN A 99 2.50 10.40 11.46
CA GLN A 99 3.03 9.97 12.75
C GLN A 99 4.16 8.97 12.56
N ARG A 100 5.00 8.81 13.59
CA ARG A 100 5.99 7.73 13.64
C ARG A 100 5.30 6.41 13.93
N GLY A 101 5.58 5.42 13.10
CA GLY A 101 5.15 4.05 13.30
C GLY A 101 6.27 3.12 13.73
N PRO A 102 5.96 1.83 13.89
CA PRO A 102 6.92 0.80 14.27
C PRO A 102 7.98 0.60 13.17
N GLY A 103 9.17 0.14 13.56
CA GLY A 103 10.23 -0.20 12.61
C GLY A 103 10.79 0.97 11.79
N GLY A 104 10.52 2.21 12.19
CA GLY A 104 11.05 3.42 11.52
C GLY A 104 10.20 3.94 10.35
N ILE A 105 9.03 3.35 10.08
CA ILE A 105 8.09 3.87 9.09
C ILE A 105 7.39 5.15 9.58
N GLN A 106 6.81 5.89 8.64
CA GLN A 106 5.80 6.89 8.96
C GLN A 106 4.41 6.34 8.66
N VAL A 107 3.40 6.73 9.40
CA VAL A 107 2.03 6.26 9.26
C VAL A 107 1.08 7.43 9.16
N LEU A 108 0.20 7.38 8.19
CA LEU A 108 -0.99 8.21 8.07
C LEU A 108 -2.19 7.33 8.45
N PRO A 109 -2.72 7.41 9.68
CA PRO A 109 -3.88 6.62 10.08
C PRO A 109 -5.14 7.09 9.34
N ALA A 110 -6.18 6.26 9.29
CA ALA A 110 -7.45 6.65 8.66
C ALA A 110 -8.17 7.79 9.41
N SER A 111 -7.92 7.96 10.70
CA SER A 111 -8.75 8.62 11.71
C SER A 111 -10.06 7.86 11.99
N ARG A 112 -10.85 8.31 12.97
CA ARG A 112 -12.09 7.61 13.42
C ARG A 112 -13.22 7.63 12.37
N GLY A 113 -12.86 7.35 11.12
CA GLY A 113 -13.77 7.18 9.99
C GLY A 113 -14.15 8.49 9.31
N LEU A 114 -14.55 8.34 8.05
CA LEU A 114 -15.26 9.40 7.35
C LEU A 114 -16.63 9.56 8.03
N THR A 115 -16.82 10.67 8.74
CA THR A 115 -18.12 11.00 9.37
C THR A 115 -19.19 11.27 8.32
N ASP A 116 -18.78 11.67 7.12
CA ASP A 116 -19.66 11.90 5.97
C ASP A 116 -19.06 11.26 4.71
N PRO A 117 -19.78 10.34 4.02
CA PRO A 117 -19.36 9.79 2.73
C PRO A 117 -19.08 10.87 1.66
N SER A 118 -19.66 12.07 1.80
CA SER A 118 -19.40 13.19 0.90
C SER A 118 -17.97 13.74 1.00
N ASP A 119 -17.26 13.47 2.10
CA ASP A 119 -15.85 13.85 2.26
C ASP A 119 -14.91 13.03 1.37
N CYS A 120 -15.34 11.86 0.88
CA CYS A 120 -14.56 10.99 0.00
C CYS A 120 -14.90 11.15 -1.49
N THR A 121 -15.05 12.38 -1.94
CA THR A 121 -15.28 12.67 -3.37
C THR A 121 -14.04 12.34 -4.22
N PRO A 122 -14.20 12.13 -5.55
CA PRO A 122 -13.05 11.98 -6.45
C PRO A 122 -12.02 13.10 -6.32
N GLN A 123 -12.47 14.35 -6.16
CA GLN A 123 -11.59 15.51 -6.00
C GLN A 123 -10.84 15.48 -4.66
N ALA A 124 -11.47 15.00 -3.58
CA ALA A 124 -10.81 14.81 -2.29
C ALA A 124 -9.70 13.76 -2.39
N GLN A 125 -9.96 12.64 -3.08
CA GLN A 125 -8.97 11.59 -3.32
C GLN A 125 -7.81 12.10 -4.18
N GLU A 126 -8.08 12.85 -5.24
CA GLU A 126 -7.04 13.48 -6.08
C GLU A 126 -6.15 14.42 -5.24
N ARG A 127 -6.73 15.21 -4.32
CA ARG A 127 -5.94 16.05 -3.40
C ARG A 127 -5.06 15.24 -2.46
N LEU A 128 -5.57 14.13 -1.91
CA LEU A 128 -4.77 13.23 -1.07
C LEU A 128 -3.62 12.63 -1.88
N ILE A 129 -3.91 12.09 -3.06
CA ILE A 129 -2.90 11.50 -3.96
C ILE A 129 -1.82 12.53 -4.29
N ALA A 130 -2.19 13.75 -4.69
CA ALA A 130 -1.24 14.81 -5.00
C ALA A 130 -0.34 15.18 -3.80
N GLN A 131 -0.88 15.16 -2.58
CA GLN A 131 -0.07 15.38 -1.37
C GLN A 131 0.87 14.20 -1.08
N LEU A 132 0.45 12.95 -1.36
CA LEU A 132 1.30 11.77 -1.22
C LEU A 132 2.43 11.78 -2.26
N GLU A 133 2.14 12.15 -3.50
CA GLU A 133 3.16 12.33 -4.56
C GLU A 133 4.18 13.43 -4.18
N GLY A 134 3.74 14.45 -3.47
CA GLY A 134 4.59 15.53 -2.95
C GLY A 134 5.56 15.09 -1.83
N LEU A 135 5.45 13.85 -1.32
CA LEU A 135 6.34 13.33 -0.29
C LEU A 135 7.72 12.88 -0.81
N GLY A 136 8.02 12.97 -2.12
CA GLY A 136 9.28 12.51 -2.71
C GLY A 136 10.56 12.92 -1.97
N PRO A 137 10.69 14.16 -1.44
CA PRO A 137 11.83 14.53 -0.61
C PRO A 137 11.96 13.72 0.69
N HIS A 138 10.89 13.08 1.15
CA HIS A 138 10.79 12.44 2.47
C HIS A 138 10.45 10.95 2.42
N ALA A 139 9.97 10.43 1.28
CA ALA A 139 9.58 9.05 1.10
C ALA A 139 10.07 8.50 -0.23
N ASP A 140 10.48 7.23 -0.24
CA ASP A 140 10.78 6.46 -1.45
C ASP A 140 9.57 5.62 -1.86
N PHE A 141 8.82 5.13 -0.86
CA PHE A 141 7.60 4.34 -1.04
C PHE A 141 6.45 4.86 -0.19
N VAL A 142 5.25 4.86 -0.77
CA VAL A 142 3.97 5.05 -0.08
C VAL A 142 3.15 3.79 -0.29
N LEU A 143 2.84 3.06 0.78
CA LEU A 143 1.93 1.92 0.77
C LEU A 143 0.55 2.39 1.20
N LEU A 144 -0.47 2.17 0.35
CA LEU A 144 -1.86 2.45 0.69
C LEU A 144 -2.57 1.14 1.01
N ASP A 145 -2.94 0.95 2.27
CA ASP A 145 -3.86 -0.12 2.65
C ASP A 145 -5.29 0.30 2.33
N VAL A 146 -5.87 -0.33 1.33
CA VAL A 146 -7.26 -0.04 0.93
C VAL A 146 -8.24 -1.14 1.38
N GLY A 147 -7.75 -2.08 2.21
CA GLY A 147 -8.55 -3.18 2.70
C GLY A 147 -9.05 -4.11 1.60
N SER A 148 -10.27 -4.59 1.75
CA SER A 148 -10.90 -5.55 0.82
C SER A 148 -11.96 -4.90 -0.06
N GLY A 149 -11.96 -3.59 -0.17
CA GLY A 149 -13.02 -2.87 -0.86
C GLY A 149 -12.88 -2.90 -2.39
N THR A 150 -13.98 -3.23 -3.07
CA THR A 150 -14.15 -3.05 -4.53
C THR A 150 -14.94 -1.79 -4.86
N GLY A 151 -15.14 -0.92 -3.85
CA GLY A 151 -15.95 0.29 -3.97
C GLY A 151 -15.35 1.33 -4.93
N ARG A 152 -16.21 2.21 -5.45
CA ARG A 152 -15.79 3.33 -6.32
C ARG A 152 -14.71 4.20 -5.69
N THR A 153 -14.68 4.27 -4.37
CA THR A 153 -13.70 5.00 -3.56
C THR A 153 -12.28 4.47 -3.75
N MET A 154 -12.12 3.14 -3.86
CA MET A 154 -10.81 2.50 -3.99
C MET A 154 -10.22 2.65 -5.39
N ARG A 155 -11.07 2.83 -6.39
CA ARG A 155 -10.67 2.88 -7.79
C ARG A 155 -9.64 3.95 -8.08
N ARG A 156 -9.81 5.17 -7.54
CA ARG A 156 -8.88 6.28 -7.76
C ARG A 156 -7.49 5.99 -7.21
N PHE A 157 -7.40 5.30 -6.07
CA PHE A 157 -6.11 4.89 -5.52
C PHE A 157 -5.42 3.86 -6.43
N TRP A 158 -6.17 2.89 -6.97
CA TRP A 158 -5.62 1.93 -7.92
C TRP A 158 -5.15 2.61 -9.21
N GLU A 159 -5.91 3.57 -9.74
CA GLU A 159 -5.58 4.33 -10.96
C GLU A 159 -4.30 5.17 -10.79
N ALA A 160 -4.04 5.68 -9.59
CA ALA A 160 -2.87 6.49 -9.28
C ALA A 160 -1.61 5.65 -8.93
N ALA A 161 -1.78 4.37 -8.58
CA ALA A 161 -0.70 3.54 -8.11
C ALA A 161 0.32 3.18 -9.20
N ASP A 162 1.61 3.12 -8.85
CA ASP A 162 2.66 2.50 -9.68
C ASP A 162 2.50 0.97 -9.73
N ALA A 163 1.98 0.37 -8.65
CA ALA A 163 1.60 -1.04 -8.60
C ALA A 163 0.45 -1.28 -7.61
N VAL A 164 -0.33 -2.32 -7.88
CA VAL A 164 -1.31 -2.87 -6.95
C VAL A 164 -0.85 -4.25 -6.51
N LEU A 165 -0.56 -4.41 -5.23
CA LEU A 165 -0.26 -5.69 -4.59
C LEU A 165 -1.56 -6.32 -4.13
N LEU A 166 -2.06 -7.27 -4.90
CA LEU A 166 -3.31 -7.97 -4.65
C LEU A 166 -3.07 -9.20 -3.78
N VAL A 167 -3.50 -9.12 -2.53
CA VAL A 167 -3.36 -10.18 -1.53
C VAL A 167 -4.52 -11.17 -1.67
N THR A 168 -4.22 -12.45 -1.73
CA THR A 168 -5.22 -13.52 -1.81
C THR A 168 -4.78 -14.78 -1.06
N HIS A 169 -5.71 -15.67 -0.77
CA HIS A 169 -5.48 -16.97 -0.15
C HIS A 169 -5.54 -18.11 -1.18
N PRO A 170 -5.08 -19.32 -0.85
CA PRO A 170 -5.11 -20.47 -1.76
C PRO A 170 -6.50 -21.02 -2.04
N ASP A 171 -7.54 -20.57 -1.33
CA ASP A 171 -8.91 -21.01 -1.58
C ASP A 171 -9.50 -20.43 -2.88
N THR A 172 -10.39 -21.19 -3.52
CA THR A 172 -10.98 -20.84 -4.81
C THR A 172 -11.79 -19.52 -4.74
N VAL A 173 -12.49 -19.27 -3.63
CA VAL A 173 -13.33 -18.09 -3.46
C VAL A 173 -12.45 -16.84 -3.39
N ALA A 174 -11.34 -16.88 -2.64
CA ALA A 174 -10.41 -15.75 -2.54
C ALA A 174 -9.79 -15.40 -3.89
N VAL A 175 -9.43 -16.41 -4.72
CA VAL A 175 -8.89 -16.17 -6.08
C VAL A 175 -9.96 -15.56 -6.99
N MET A 176 -11.22 -16.01 -6.88
CA MET A 176 -12.33 -15.45 -7.65
C MET A 176 -12.64 -14.02 -7.23
N ASP A 177 -12.64 -13.73 -5.93
CA ASP A 177 -12.86 -12.39 -5.40
C ASP A 177 -11.72 -11.43 -5.81
N ALA A 178 -10.47 -11.90 -5.80
CA ALA A 178 -9.33 -11.16 -6.30
C ALA A 178 -9.49 -10.80 -7.80
N TYR A 179 -9.90 -11.77 -8.63
CA TYR A 179 -10.22 -11.52 -10.03
C TYR A 179 -11.37 -10.51 -10.19
N ALA A 180 -12.44 -10.64 -9.38
CA ALA A 180 -13.58 -9.73 -9.43
C ALA A 180 -13.17 -8.30 -9.06
N ALA A 181 -12.29 -8.11 -8.08
CA ALA A 181 -11.74 -6.81 -7.71
C ALA A 181 -10.99 -6.16 -8.90
N VAL A 182 -10.08 -6.90 -9.54
CA VAL A 182 -9.38 -6.43 -10.74
C VAL A 182 -10.37 -6.05 -11.84
N LYS A 183 -11.34 -6.92 -12.14
CA LYS A 183 -12.35 -6.68 -13.17
C LYS A 183 -13.12 -5.38 -12.92
N LEU A 184 -13.60 -5.16 -11.68
CA LEU A 184 -14.38 -3.99 -11.32
C LEU A 184 -13.60 -2.68 -11.45
N VAL A 185 -12.32 -2.69 -11.07
CA VAL A 185 -11.47 -1.49 -11.16
C VAL A 185 -11.09 -1.18 -12.60
N CYS A 186 -10.81 -2.21 -13.42
CA CYS A 186 -10.35 -2.03 -14.80
C CYS A 186 -11.48 -1.83 -15.82
N GLN A 187 -12.76 -1.87 -15.41
CA GLN A 187 -13.91 -1.83 -16.33
C GLN A 187 -13.98 -0.58 -17.22
N ASP A 188 -13.62 0.58 -16.66
CA ASP A 188 -13.80 1.86 -17.36
C ASP A 188 -12.49 2.53 -17.77
N ASN A 189 -11.38 2.22 -17.08
CA ASN A 189 -10.06 2.78 -17.38
C ASN A 189 -8.96 1.75 -17.22
N PRO A 190 -7.95 1.74 -18.09
CA PRO A 190 -6.77 0.92 -17.88
C PRO A 190 -5.97 1.45 -16.68
N LEU A 191 -5.49 0.55 -15.84
CA LEU A 191 -4.57 0.89 -14.76
C LEU A 191 -3.23 1.35 -15.34
N ARG A 192 -2.64 2.38 -14.73
CA ARG A 192 -1.29 2.85 -15.07
C ARG A 192 -0.23 1.89 -14.56
N GLY A 193 -0.45 1.40 -13.34
CA GLY A 193 0.48 0.53 -12.63
C GLY A 193 0.35 -0.95 -12.98
N ARG A 194 1.24 -1.72 -12.40
CA ARG A 194 1.26 -3.18 -12.55
C ARG A 194 0.34 -3.83 -11.54
N ILE A 195 -0.25 -4.95 -11.89
CA ILE A 195 -0.94 -5.81 -10.93
C ILE A 195 0.03 -6.90 -10.51
N LEU A 196 0.30 -6.95 -9.22
CA LEU A 196 1.14 -7.92 -8.55
C LEU A 196 0.26 -8.80 -7.67
N SER A 197 0.46 -10.11 -7.67
CA SER A 197 -0.26 -11.01 -6.77
C SER A 197 0.65 -11.51 -5.66
N LEU A 198 0.12 -11.53 -4.44
CA LEU A 198 0.72 -12.13 -3.25
C LEU A 198 -0.18 -13.25 -2.76
N ALA A 199 0.33 -14.47 -2.75
CA ALA A 199 -0.35 -15.62 -2.17
C ALA A 199 -0.04 -15.69 -0.66
N ASN A 200 -1.04 -15.38 0.18
CA ASN A 200 -0.89 -15.34 1.64
C ASN A 200 -1.44 -16.61 2.29
N CYS A 201 -0.84 -17.01 3.42
CA CYS A 201 -1.21 -18.21 4.19
C CYS A 201 -1.16 -19.50 3.35
N VAL A 202 -0.18 -19.61 2.47
CA VAL A 202 -0.02 -20.82 1.66
C VAL A 202 0.68 -21.94 2.44
N PRO A 203 0.33 -23.21 2.21
CA PRO A 203 1.03 -24.32 2.82
C PRO A 203 2.43 -24.53 2.23
N ASP A 204 2.60 -24.27 0.93
CA ASP A 204 3.83 -24.50 0.18
C ASP A 204 3.91 -23.65 -1.09
N ALA A 205 5.03 -23.74 -1.79
CA ALA A 205 5.29 -23.00 -3.03
C ALA A 205 4.44 -23.49 -4.22
N GLU A 206 3.98 -24.76 -4.23
CA GLU A 206 3.14 -25.30 -5.29
C GLU A 206 1.74 -24.68 -5.21
N ALA A 207 1.16 -24.59 -4.01
CA ALA A 207 -0.11 -23.89 -3.78
C ALA A 207 -0.01 -22.40 -4.15
N ALA A 208 1.11 -21.75 -3.85
CA ALA A 208 1.37 -20.36 -4.27
C ALA A 208 1.39 -20.23 -5.79
N ALA A 209 2.11 -21.12 -6.48
CA ALA A 209 2.20 -21.11 -7.94
C ALA A 209 0.84 -21.36 -8.60
N ASP A 210 0.00 -22.25 -8.03
CA ASP A 210 -1.38 -22.46 -8.51
C ASP A 210 -2.23 -21.19 -8.38
N VAL A 211 -2.19 -20.53 -7.22
CA VAL A 211 -2.90 -19.26 -6.98
C VAL A 211 -2.51 -18.21 -8.03
N HIS A 212 -1.22 -17.97 -8.20
CA HIS A 212 -0.72 -17.01 -9.19
C HIS A 212 -1.13 -17.38 -10.61
N GLY A 213 -0.98 -18.67 -10.97
CA GLY A 213 -1.31 -19.17 -12.31
C GLY A 213 -2.80 -19.05 -12.62
N ARG A 214 -3.69 -19.34 -11.68
CA ARG A 214 -5.15 -19.20 -11.84
C ARG A 214 -5.56 -17.75 -12.04
N LEU A 215 -5.04 -16.85 -11.20
CA LEU A 215 -5.35 -15.42 -11.27
C LEU A 215 -4.84 -14.80 -12.58
N ASP A 216 -3.56 -15.04 -12.95
CA ASP A 216 -2.98 -14.50 -14.18
C ASP A 216 -3.69 -15.03 -15.43
N ARG A 217 -3.99 -16.35 -15.49
CA ARG A 217 -4.76 -16.93 -16.60
C ARG A 217 -6.15 -16.32 -16.76
N ALA A 218 -6.87 -16.10 -15.64
CA ALA A 218 -8.19 -15.47 -15.68
C ALA A 218 -8.11 -14.01 -16.15
N CYS A 219 -7.18 -13.23 -15.61
CA CYS A 219 -6.99 -11.84 -15.99
C CYS A 219 -6.55 -11.69 -17.47
N ARG A 220 -5.62 -12.52 -17.95
CA ARG A 220 -5.22 -12.52 -19.37
C ARG A 220 -6.37 -12.88 -20.29
N ARG A 221 -7.13 -13.93 -19.95
CA ARG A 221 -8.20 -14.45 -20.80
C ARG A 221 -9.37 -13.49 -20.94
N PHE A 222 -9.77 -12.84 -19.85
CA PHE A 222 -11.02 -12.07 -19.80
C PHE A 222 -10.83 -10.56 -19.75
N LEU A 223 -9.65 -10.08 -19.33
CA LEU A 223 -9.38 -8.65 -19.16
C LEU A 223 -8.20 -8.16 -20.02
N ALA A 224 -7.51 -9.05 -20.73
CA ALA A 224 -6.27 -8.76 -21.47
C ALA A 224 -5.17 -8.15 -20.56
N LEU A 225 -5.17 -8.46 -19.27
CA LEU A 225 -4.25 -7.94 -18.28
C LEU A 225 -3.29 -9.02 -17.79
N LYS A 226 -2.04 -8.64 -17.58
CA LYS A 226 -1.03 -9.49 -16.95
C LYS A 226 -1.01 -9.23 -15.45
N VAL A 227 -1.04 -10.31 -14.66
CA VAL A 227 -0.76 -10.30 -13.23
C VAL A 227 0.59 -10.96 -12.99
N SER A 228 1.52 -10.26 -12.35
CA SER A 228 2.84 -10.78 -12.04
C SER A 228 2.87 -11.30 -10.60
N ALA A 229 3.49 -12.46 -10.37
CA ALA A 229 3.70 -12.96 -9.01
C ALA A 229 4.72 -12.06 -8.29
N ALA A 230 4.37 -11.55 -7.11
CA ALA A 230 5.29 -10.83 -6.22
C ALA A 230 5.95 -11.76 -5.20
N GLY A 231 5.27 -12.86 -4.86
CA GLY A 231 5.76 -13.83 -3.90
C GLY A 231 4.65 -14.50 -3.10
N GLU A 232 5.06 -15.20 -2.05
CA GLU A 232 4.16 -15.91 -1.15
C GLU A 232 4.55 -15.69 0.31
N LEU A 233 3.56 -15.79 1.20
CA LEU A 233 3.72 -15.85 2.64
C LEU A 233 3.14 -17.17 3.13
N PRO A 234 3.95 -18.03 3.81
CA PRO A 234 3.45 -19.25 4.39
C PRO A 234 2.52 -18.95 5.58
N PHE A 235 1.66 -19.90 5.91
CA PHE A 235 0.94 -19.84 7.17
C PHE A 235 1.93 -19.87 8.35
N ASP A 236 1.79 -18.93 9.26
CA ASP A 236 2.65 -18.78 10.43
C ASP A 236 1.80 -18.36 11.64
N PRO A 237 1.71 -19.21 12.70
CA PRO A 237 0.90 -18.91 13.87
C PRO A 237 1.41 -17.72 14.69
N SER A 238 2.64 -17.25 14.45
CA SER A 238 3.16 -16.04 15.07
C SER A 238 2.46 -14.77 14.54
N VAL A 239 1.95 -14.80 13.31
CA VAL A 239 1.30 -13.64 12.68
C VAL A 239 0.02 -13.22 13.40
N PRO A 240 -1.00 -14.08 13.63
CA PRO A 240 -2.19 -13.67 14.36
C PRO A 240 -1.89 -13.35 15.83
N ARG A 241 -0.89 -13.97 16.46
CA ARG A 241 -0.45 -13.63 17.82
C ARG A 241 0.11 -12.22 17.87
N ALA A 242 1.02 -11.85 16.98
CA ALA A 242 1.59 -10.51 16.90
C ALA A 242 0.51 -9.44 16.63
N ALA A 243 -0.48 -9.74 15.78
CA ALA A 243 -1.61 -8.86 15.54
C ALA A 243 -2.46 -8.65 16.80
N ALA A 244 -2.73 -9.70 17.58
CA ALA A 244 -3.43 -9.61 18.85
C ALA A 244 -2.66 -8.78 19.89
N GLU A 245 -1.33 -8.80 19.83
CA GLU A 245 -0.44 -7.99 20.64
C GLU A 245 -0.21 -6.59 20.07
N GLN A 246 -0.89 -6.24 18.96
CA GLN A 246 -0.75 -4.94 18.28
C GLN A 246 0.69 -4.60 17.90
N HIS A 247 1.41 -5.59 17.36
CA HIS A 247 2.77 -5.43 16.89
C HIS A 247 2.95 -6.01 15.48
N PRO A 248 3.83 -5.44 14.65
CA PRO A 248 4.23 -6.08 13.40
C PRO A 248 4.92 -7.42 13.68
N PHE A 249 4.46 -8.50 13.05
CA PHE A 249 5.07 -9.82 13.24
C PHE A 249 6.54 -9.86 12.82
N LEU A 250 6.93 -9.02 11.86
CA LEU A 250 8.31 -8.90 11.41
C LEU A 250 9.27 -8.42 12.52
N LEU A 251 8.76 -7.65 13.48
CA LEU A 251 9.54 -7.18 14.64
C LEU A 251 9.46 -8.16 15.80
N GLU A 252 8.32 -8.82 15.99
CA GLU A 252 8.08 -9.76 17.09
C GLU A 252 8.73 -11.13 16.83
N SER A 253 8.64 -11.64 15.60
CA SER A 253 9.13 -12.95 15.19
C SER A 253 10.00 -12.86 13.93
N PRO A 254 11.15 -12.17 13.96
CA PRO A 254 11.94 -11.86 12.76
C PRO A 254 12.57 -13.10 12.09
N ALA A 255 12.67 -14.22 12.78
CA ALA A 255 13.17 -15.49 12.26
C ALA A 255 12.06 -16.44 11.76
N GLY A 256 10.79 -16.02 11.86
CA GLY A 256 9.64 -16.81 11.44
C GLY A 256 9.56 -16.99 9.92
N PRO A 257 8.86 -18.04 9.45
CA PRO A 257 8.70 -18.28 8.02
C PRO A 257 7.96 -17.15 7.28
N ALA A 258 6.96 -16.53 7.91
CA ALA A 258 6.29 -15.36 7.35
C ALA A 258 7.23 -14.14 7.26
N ALA A 259 8.10 -13.94 8.26
CA ALA A 259 9.09 -12.87 8.25
C ALA A 259 10.12 -13.06 7.11
N ALA A 260 10.57 -14.30 6.88
CA ALA A 260 11.45 -14.60 5.75
C ALA A 260 10.77 -14.32 4.40
N GLY A 261 9.49 -14.67 4.25
CA GLY A 261 8.69 -14.33 3.07
C GLY A 261 8.55 -12.82 2.88
N MET A 262 8.27 -12.08 3.96
CA MET A 262 8.12 -10.63 3.94
C MET A 262 9.43 -9.91 3.55
N ASN A 263 10.57 -10.39 4.04
CA ASN A 263 11.88 -9.84 3.65
C ASN A 263 12.16 -10.08 2.15
N ARG A 264 11.80 -11.25 1.60
CA ARG A 264 11.90 -11.48 0.14
C ARG A 264 10.98 -10.54 -0.63
N LEU A 265 9.76 -10.31 -0.15
CA LEU A 265 8.80 -9.41 -0.77
C LEU A 265 9.30 -7.95 -0.79
N ALA A 266 9.99 -7.50 0.26
CA ALA A 266 10.60 -6.17 0.33
C ALA A 266 11.72 -5.95 -0.70
N ILE A 267 12.34 -7.00 -1.19
CA ILE A 267 13.32 -6.95 -2.28
C ILE A 267 12.62 -7.01 -3.64
N GLU A 268 11.61 -7.87 -3.78
CA GLU A 268 10.97 -8.14 -5.07
C GLU A 268 9.99 -7.03 -5.48
N VAL A 269 9.20 -6.47 -4.56
CA VAL A 269 8.25 -5.40 -4.87
C VAL A 269 8.94 -4.17 -5.48
N PRO A 270 10.02 -3.60 -4.91
CA PRO A 270 10.75 -2.52 -5.54
C PRO A 270 11.23 -2.85 -6.96
N ARG A 271 11.78 -4.03 -7.16
CA ARG A 271 12.23 -4.49 -8.50
C ARG A 271 11.10 -4.51 -9.51
N LEU A 272 9.93 -5.03 -9.11
CA LEU A 272 8.76 -5.10 -9.98
C LEU A 272 8.14 -3.72 -10.23
N VAL A 273 8.18 -2.81 -9.27
CA VAL A 273 7.64 -1.45 -9.38
C VAL A 273 8.56 -0.54 -10.17
N GLU A 274 9.87 -0.61 -9.93
CA GLU A 274 10.89 0.24 -10.57
C GLU A 274 11.27 -0.23 -12.00
N ALA A 275 10.99 -1.50 -12.36
CA ALA A 275 11.21 -1.98 -13.71
C ALA A 275 10.35 -1.18 -14.71
N GLU A 276 10.94 -0.73 -15.82
CA GLU A 276 10.22 0.02 -16.85
C GLU A 276 8.94 -0.69 -17.30
N SER A 277 7.81 0.00 -17.23
CA SER A 277 6.55 -0.54 -17.74
C SER A 277 6.60 -0.51 -19.28
N PRO A 278 6.33 -1.63 -19.98
CA PRO A 278 6.30 -1.63 -21.44
C PRO A 278 5.31 -0.64 -22.05
N LEU A 279 4.34 -0.18 -21.27
CA LEU A 279 3.32 0.78 -21.70
C LEU A 279 3.83 2.23 -21.76
N HIS A 280 4.88 2.60 -21.02
CA HIS A 280 5.43 3.97 -21.05
C HIS A 280 6.26 4.26 -22.31
N THR A 281 6.78 3.24 -22.98
CA THR A 281 7.55 3.40 -24.23
C THR A 281 6.69 3.78 -25.43
N HIS A 282 5.39 3.50 -25.42
CA HIS A 282 4.49 3.82 -26.54
C HIS A 282 3.93 5.26 -26.50
N PHE A 283 3.83 5.87 -25.32
CA PHE A 283 3.31 7.24 -25.20
C PHE A 283 4.39 8.31 -25.42
N ARG A 284 5.67 8.04 -25.10
CA ARG A 284 6.77 8.98 -25.39
C ARG A 284 7.10 9.09 -26.89
N ARG A 285 6.85 8.06 -27.69
CA ARG A 285 7.09 8.09 -29.16
C ARG A 285 6.01 8.78 -29.99
N ARG A 286 4.91 9.24 -29.39
CA ARG A 286 3.87 10.01 -30.09
C ARG A 286 3.87 11.50 -29.75
N ALA A 287 4.79 11.96 -28.90
CA ALA A 287 4.96 13.36 -28.51
C ALA A 287 6.24 14.00 -29.12
N GLU A 288 6.99 13.26 -29.95
CA GLU A 288 8.02 13.73 -30.88
C GLU A 288 7.49 13.65 -32.33
#